data_3efa6a718662b12597afe55e9723c3e4
#
_entry.id   3efa6a718662b12597afe55e9723c3e4
#
_cell.length_a   1.000
_cell.length_b   1.000
_cell.length_c   1.000
_cell.angle_alpha   90.00
_cell.angle_beta   90.00
_cell.angle_gamma   90.00
#
_symmetry.space_group_name_H-M   'P 1'
#
loop_
_entity.id
_entity.type
_entity.pdbx_description
1 polymer ?
#
loop_
_entity_poly.entity_id
_entity_poly.type
_entity_poly.pdbx_seq_one_letter_code
_entity_poly.pdbx_strand_id
1 'polypeptide(L)'
;TDPAKCDLCQSCAEQCPSGAIEFAGRKVTVAEVVRQVEKDTAFYDQSGGGITLSGGEPLMQPEFLLELLEACNDLDIHRAVDTTGYADAELLLKVAPKTDLFLYDLKFMDADKHRDFTGVSNQLILNNLKLLCQHKARIQVRIPIIPGINSDADNMHQTAEFVAALSGIEHIAILPFHNSARGKYGRLGMECLSSDIERPDDELLKIIAAWLAQSGLPVKIGG
;
A
#
# COMPACT_ATOMS: atom_id res chain seq x y z
N THR A 1 26.54 -15.22 0.90
CA THR A 1 25.85 -16.40 0.28
C THR A 1 25.57 -16.09 -1.18
N ASP A 2 25.83 -17.05 -2.05
CA ASP A 2 25.49 -16.97 -3.47
C ASP A 2 23.97 -17.21 -3.62
N PRO A 3 23.16 -16.22 -4.05
CA PRO A 3 21.71 -16.39 -4.18
C PRO A 3 21.31 -17.54 -5.09
N ALA A 4 22.13 -17.86 -6.11
CA ALA A 4 21.86 -18.95 -7.04
C ALA A 4 22.01 -20.35 -6.42
N LYS A 5 22.67 -20.46 -5.27
CA LYS A 5 22.90 -21.71 -4.52
C LYS A 5 22.09 -21.79 -3.23
N CYS A 6 21.27 -20.80 -2.96
CA CYS A 6 20.49 -20.71 -1.73
C CYS A 6 19.18 -21.51 -1.86
N ASP A 7 19.02 -22.52 -1.02
CA ASP A 7 17.79 -23.31 -0.89
C ASP A 7 16.84 -22.82 0.21
N LEU A 8 17.16 -21.66 0.79
CA LEU A 8 16.42 -21.03 1.88
C LEU A 8 16.32 -21.90 3.17
N CYS A 9 17.25 -22.82 3.42
CA CYS A 9 17.25 -23.70 4.60
C CYS A 9 17.50 -23.00 5.94
N GLN A 10 17.81 -21.71 5.95
CA GLN A 10 18.03 -20.86 7.13
C GLN A 10 19.32 -21.13 7.94
N SER A 11 20.00 -22.23 7.72
CA SER A 11 21.18 -22.64 8.51
C SER A 11 22.26 -21.57 8.61
N CYS A 12 22.49 -20.77 7.54
CA CYS A 12 23.48 -19.70 7.55
C CYS A 12 23.09 -18.51 8.44
N ALA A 13 21.80 -18.23 8.59
CA ALA A 13 21.28 -17.18 9.48
C ALA A 13 21.32 -17.64 10.94
N GLU A 14 20.90 -18.89 11.21
CA GLU A 14 20.91 -19.49 12.55
C GLU A 14 22.33 -19.63 13.13
N GLN A 15 23.32 -19.92 12.26
CA GLN A 15 24.70 -20.12 12.66
C GLN A 15 25.57 -18.86 12.60
N CYS A 16 25.00 -17.69 12.20
CA CYS A 16 25.76 -16.46 12.07
C CYS A 16 25.95 -15.77 13.44
N PRO A 17 27.14 -15.83 14.06
CA PRO A 17 27.32 -15.31 15.43
C PRO A 17 27.29 -13.78 15.49
N SER A 18 27.49 -13.11 14.36
CA SER A 18 27.47 -11.64 14.25
C SER A 18 26.13 -11.07 13.82
N GLY A 19 25.12 -11.90 13.51
CA GLY A 19 23.85 -11.43 12.94
C GLY A 19 23.98 -10.76 11.57
N ALA A 20 25.10 -10.98 10.84
CA ALA A 20 25.33 -10.38 9.52
C ALA A 20 24.46 -10.99 8.42
N ILE A 21 23.86 -12.15 8.68
CA ILE A 21 22.90 -12.82 7.79
C ILE A 21 21.60 -12.96 8.56
N GLU A 22 20.55 -12.35 8.05
CA GLU A 22 19.22 -12.40 8.63
C GLU A 22 18.20 -12.84 7.58
N PHE A 23 17.16 -13.51 8.04
CA PHE A 23 15.98 -13.75 7.20
C PHE A 23 15.18 -12.46 7.05
N ALA A 24 14.74 -12.15 5.83
CA ALA A 24 13.95 -10.95 5.52
C ALA A 24 12.49 -11.03 5.99
N GLY A 25 12.15 -12.00 6.82
CA GLY A 25 10.80 -12.16 7.38
C GLY A 25 10.74 -13.32 8.36
N ARG A 26 9.63 -13.42 9.06
CA ARG A 26 9.35 -14.54 9.95
C ARG A 26 7.93 -15.03 9.76
N LYS A 27 7.70 -16.32 9.96
CA LYS A 27 6.35 -16.85 10.05
C LYS A 27 5.76 -16.46 11.41
N VAL A 28 4.55 -15.94 11.39
CA VAL A 28 3.80 -15.55 12.58
C VAL A 28 2.38 -16.08 12.49
N THR A 29 1.76 -16.33 13.64
CA THR A 29 0.35 -16.65 13.74
C THR A 29 -0.48 -15.39 13.97
N VAL A 30 -1.78 -15.44 13.67
CA VAL A 30 -2.73 -14.36 13.97
C VAL A 30 -2.68 -14.00 15.46
N ALA A 31 -2.67 -15.00 16.35
CA ALA A 31 -2.60 -14.80 17.81
C ALA A 31 -1.32 -14.06 18.25
N GLU A 32 -0.19 -14.28 17.57
CA GLU A 32 1.05 -13.52 17.86
C GLU A 32 0.95 -12.08 17.44
N VAL A 33 0.33 -11.80 16.28
CA VAL A 33 0.13 -10.43 15.81
C VAL A 33 -0.86 -9.71 16.72
N VAL A 34 -1.99 -10.32 17.03
CA VAL A 34 -3.01 -9.74 17.93
C VAL A 34 -2.42 -9.36 19.27
N ARG A 35 -1.61 -10.22 19.90
CA ARG A 35 -0.91 -9.90 21.17
C ARG A 35 0.03 -8.68 21.06
N GLN A 36 0.54 -8.37 19.88
CA GLN A 36 1.32 -7.13 19.70
C GLN A 36 0.40 -5.92 19.54
N VAL A 37 -0.67 -6.08 18.76
CA VAL A 37 -1.68 -5.04 18.52
C VAL A 37 -2.36 -4.61 19.83
N GLU A 38 -2.71 -5.55 20.70
CA GLU A 38 -3.34 -5.28 22.01
C GLU A 38 -2.49 -4.39 22.93
N LYS A 39 -1.16 -4.39 22.78
CA LYS A 39 -0.29 -3.52 23.60
C LYS A 39 -0.51 -2.04 23.36
N ASP A 40 -1.02 -1.69 22.19
CA ASP A 40 -1.21 -0.31 21.76
C ASP A 40 -2.70 0.14 21.88
N THR A 41 -3.58 -0.69 22.45
CA THR A 41 -5.04 -0.41 22.59
C THR A 41 -5.29 0.95 23.26
N ALA A 42 -4.56 1.28 24.32
CA ALA A 42 -4.73 2.56 25.00
C ALA A 42 -4.44 3.78 24.09
N PHE A 43 -3.55 3.63 23.11
CA PHE A 43 -3.29 4.67 22.11
C PHE A 43 -4.38 4.72 21.06
N TYR A 44 -4.93 3.58 20.66
CA TYR A 44 -6.05 3.52 19.72
C TYR A 44 -7.29 4.16 20.30
N ASP A 45 -7.62 3.88 21.56
CA ASP A 45 -8.76 4.47 22.28
C ASP A 45 -8.63 5.99 22.38
N GLN A 46 -7.42 6.49 22.63
CA GLN A 46 -7.18 7.91 22.76
C GLN A 46 -7.22 8.65 21.42
N SER A 47 -6.73 8.04 20.35
CA SER A 47 -6.57 8.70 19.04
C SER A 47 -7.72 8.44 18.08
N GLY A 48 -8.60 7.47 18.37
CA GLY A 48 -9.54 6.92 17.39
C GLY A 48 -8.86 6.18 16.23
N GLY A 49 -7.61 5.78 16.44
CA GLY A 49 -6.80 5.06 15.48
C GLY A 49 -6.98 3.54 15.55
N GLY A 50 -6.02 2.82 15.01
CA GLY A 50 -6.06 1.37 14.98
C GLY A 50 -4.85 0.80 14.24
N ILE A 51 -5.05 -0.33 13.57
CA ILE A 51 -4.00 -1.00 12.81
C ILE A 51 -4.12 -0.72 11.32
N THR A 52 -2.97 -0.73 10.64
CA THR A 52 -2.90 -0.77 9.18
C THR A 52 -2.25 -2.09 8.76
N LEU A 53 -3.03 -2.91 8.05
CA LEU A 53 -2.53 -4.12 7.44
C LEU A 53 -1.91 -3.76 6.09
N SER A 54 -0.58 -3.85 6.05
CA SER A 54 0.27 -3.46 4.93
C SER A 54 1.35 -4.52 4.72
N GLY A 55 2.45 -4.17 4.06
CA GLY A 55 3.59 -5.07 3.87
C GLY A 55 4.04 -5.10 2.43
N GLY A 56 4.09 -6.28 1.79
CA GLY A 56 4.13 -6.39 0.34
C GLY A 56 2.76 -6.00 -0.23
N GLU A 57 1.90 -7.01 -0.37
CA GLU A 57 0.47 -6.84 -0.69
C GLU A 57 -0.33 -7.75 0.26
N PRO A 58 -1.15 -7.20 1.17
CA PRO A 58 -1.86 -8.02 2.15
C PRO A 58 -2.86 -8.98 1.51
N LEU A 59 -3.42 -8.64 0.35
CA LEU A 59 -4.33 -9.50 -0.40
C LEU A 59 -3.66 -10.75 -0.99
N MET A 60 -2.31 -10.83 -0.97
CA MET A 60 -1.57 -12.05 -1.35
C MET A 60 -1.56 -13.13 -0.26
N GLN A 61 -2.06 -12.83 0.95
CA GLN A 61 -2.21 -13.77 2.06
C GLN A 61 -3.65 -13.74 2.58
N PRO A 62 -4.64 -14.15 1.76
CA PRO A 62 -6.05 -13.89 1.99
C PRO A 62 -6.59 -14.52 3.27
N GLU A 63 -6.24 -15.75 3.60
CA GLU A 63 -6.69 -16.42 4.81
C GLU A 63 -6.18 -15.69 6.05
N PHE A 64 -4.88 -15.39 6.08
CA PHE A 64 -4.26 -14.67 7.20
C PHE A 64 -4.85 -13.27 7.37
N LEU A 65 -5.06 -12.55 6.25
CA LEU A 65 -5.68 -11.23 6.27
C LEU A 65 -7.09 -11.27 6.86
N LEU A 66 -7.93 -12.20 6.39
CA LEU A 66 -9.31 -12.31 6.85
C LEU A 66 -9.41 -12.69 8.34
N GLU A 67 -8.60 -13.65 8.78
CA GLU A 67 -8.54 -14.04 10.19
C GLU A 67 -8.06 -12.91 11.09
N LEU A 68 -7.06 -12.13 10.64
CA LEU A 68 -6.52 -11.01 11.41
C LEU A 68 -7.51 -9.84 11.48
N LEU A 69 -8.21 -9.52 10.37
CA LEU A 69 -9.28 -8.52 10.35
C LEU A 69 -10.40 -8.89 11.32
N GLU A 70 -10.79 -10.17 11.37
CA GLU A 70 -11.82 -10.67 12.27
C GLU A 70 -11.39 -10.60 13.73
N ALA A 71 -10.18 -11.07 14.04
CA ALA A 71 -9.64 -11.01 15.39
C ALA A 71 -9.50 -9.56 15.92
N CYS A 72 -9.14 -8.61 15.06
CA CYS A 72 -9.11 -7.20 15.45
C CYS A 72 -10.51 -6.59 15.58
N ASN A 73 -11.49 -7.07 14.80
CA ASN A 73 -12.89 -6.68 14.98
C ASN A 73 -13.43 -7.09 16.34
N ASP A 74 -13.12 -8.30 16.79
CA ASP A 74 -13.56 -8.82 18.09
C ASP A 74 -13.01 -8.02 19.28
N LEU A 75 -11.92 -7.28 19.03
CA LEU A 75 -11.30 -6.36 20.00
C LEU A 75 -11.71 -4.89 19.82
N ASP A 76 -12.66 -4.61 18.93
CA ASP A 76 -13.13 -3.26 18.58
C ASP A 76 -12.00 -2.32 18.11
N ILE A 77 -10.97 -2.87 17.44
CA ILE A 77 -9.84 -2.13 16.89
C ILE A 77 -10.12 -1.72 15.45
N HIS A 78 -9.97 -0.43 15.12
CA HIS A 78 -10.11 0.09 13.76
C HIS A 78 -9.08 -0.54 12.81
N ARG A 79 -9.52 -0.98 11.63
CA ARG A 79 -8.73 -1.76 10.65
C ARG A 79 -8.64 -1.02 9.34
N ALA A 80 -7.43 -0.60 8.99
CA ALA A 80 -7.12 -0.11 7.66
C ALA A 80 -6.38 -1.18 6.85
N VAL A 81 -6.74 -1.32 5.57
CA VAL A 81 -6.04 -2.19 4.62
C VAL A 81 -5.34 -1.33 3.58
N ASP A 82 -4.02 -1.44 3.52
CA ASP A 82 -3.14 -0.74 2.61
C ASP A 82 -2.83 -1.64 1.40
N THR A 83 -3.40 -1.32 0.25
CA THR A 83 -3.40 -2.23 -0.91
C THR A 83 -3.31 -1.51 -2.24
N THR A 84 -2.75 -2.20 -3.22
CA THR A 84 -2.85 -1.84 -4.64
C THR A 84 -4.19 -2.21 -5.25
N GLY A 85 -4.97 -3.06 -4.58
CA GLY A 85 -6.21 -3.61 -5.11
C GLY A 85 -6.01 -4.64 -6.24
N TYR A 86 -4.79 -5.13 -6.47
CA TYR A 86 -4.51 -6.14 -7.48
C TYR A 86 -4.82 -7.55 -6.93
N ALA A 87 -6.10 -7.88 -6.88
CA ALA A 87 -6.59 -9.15 -6.36
C ALA A 87 -7.93 -9.53 -7.05
N ASP A 88 -8.36 -10.77 -6.86
CA ASP A 88 -9.66 -11.22 -7.34
C ASP A 88 -10.80 -10.43 -6.68
N ALA A 89 -11.81 -10.07 -7.45
CA ALA A 89 -12.97 -9.32 -7.00
C ALA A 89 -13.71 -10.03 -5.84
N GLU A 90 -13.80 -11.36 -5.89
CA GLU A 90 -14.45 -12.16 -4.84
C GLU A 90 -13.71 -12.04 -3.49
N LEU A 91 -12.37 -11.98 -3.51
CA LEU A 91 -11.58 -11.76 -2.32
C LEU A 91 -11.85 -10.37 -1.73
N LEU A 92 -11.85 -9.33 -2.58
CA LEU A 92 -12.15 -7.97 -2.13
C LEU A 92 -13.54 -7.85 -1.50
N LEU A 93 -14.54 -8.53 -2.06
CA LEU A 93 -15.88 -8.57 -1.49
C LEU A 93 -15.96 -9.29 -0.14
N LYS A 94 -15.04 -10.20 0.16
CA LYS A 94 -14.92 -10.83 1.49
C LYS A 94 -14.19 -9.94 2.48
N VAL A 95 -13.21 -9.17 2.02
CA VAL A 95 -12.38 -8.25 2.83
C VAL A 95 -13.13 -6.96 3.17
N ALA A 96 -13.89 -6.41 2.20
CA ALA A 96 -14.54 -5.10 2.33
C ALA A 96 -15.42 -4.96 3.60
N PRO A 97 -16.31 -5.90 3.95
CA PRO A 97 -17.16 -5.76 5.14
C PRO A 97 -16.40 -5.88 6.47
N LYS A 98 -15.13 -6.30 6.44
CA LYS A 98 -14.27 -6.46 7.62
C LYS A 98 -13.24 -5.32 7.75
N THR A 99 -13.25 -4.36 6.82
CA THR A 99 -12.27 -3.27 6.72
C THR A 99 -12.97 -1.93 6.97
N ASP A 100 -12.42 -1.14 7.89
CA ASP A 100 -12.97 0.18 8.21
C ASP A 100 -12.49 1.26 7.24
N LEU A 101 -11.28 1.12 6.68
CA LEU A 101 -10.71 2.06 5.72
C LEU A 101 -9.78 1.33 4.73
N PHE A 102 -9.96 1.59 3.45
CA PHE A 102 -8.97 1.21 2.44
C PHE A 102 -8.02 2.38 2.15
N LEU A 103 -6.72 2.11 2.26
CA LEU A 103 -5.67 2.95 1.73
C LEU A 103 -5.32 2.38 0.36
N TYR A 104 -5.83 3.01 -0.70
CA TYR A 104 -5.84 2.42 -2.04
C TYR A 104 -4.87 3.14 -2.98
N ASP A 105 -3.87 2.44 -3.46
CA ASP A 105 -2.82 3.00 -4.30
C ASP A 105 -3.23 3.10 -5.77
N LEU A 106 -3.17 4.31 -6.35
CA LEU A 106 -3.21 4.55 -7.79
C LEU A 106 -1.86 5.11 -8.27
N LYS A 107 -1.31 4.54 -9.35
CA LYS A 107 0.03 4.91 -9.84
C LYS A 107 -0.02 5.53 -11.24
N PHE A 108 -0.70 4.87 -12.17
CA PHE A 108 -0.88 5.33 -13.55
C PHE A 108 -2.31 5.04 -14.01
N MET A 109 -2.86 5.94 -14.82
CA MET A 109 -4.13 5.72 -15.52
C MET A 109 -3.93 5.03 -16.86
N ASP A 110 -2.79 5.25 -17.52
CA ASP A 110 -2.38 4.54 -18.72
C ASP A 110 -1.97 3.10 -18.38
N ALA A 111 -2.61 2.10 -19.05
CA ALA A 111 -2.42 0.69 -18.76
C ALA A 111 -1.04 0.16 -19.21
N ASP A 112 -0.48 0.72 -20.28
CA ASP A 112 0.82 0.30 -20.79
C ASP A 112 1.93 0.89 -19.94
N LYS A 113 1.88 2.18 -19.59
CA LYS A 113 2.79 2.78 -18.61
C LYS A 113 2.73 2.01 -17.27
N HIS A 114 1.53 1.67 -16.79
CA HIS A 114 1.38 0.92 -15.55
C HIS A 114 2.09 -0.45 -15.65
N ARG A 115 1.93 -1.15 -16.78
CA ARG A 115 2.59 -2.44 -17.01
C ARG A 115 4.10 -2.33 -17.08
N ASP A 116 4.61 -1.30 -17.75
CA ASP A 116 6.05 -1.08 -17.90
C ASP A 116 6.76 -0.85 -16.56
N PHE A 117 6.10 -0.13 -15.63
CA PHE A 117 6.70 0.21 -14.32
C PHE A 117 6.34 -0.76 -13.18
N THR A 118 5.26 -1.54 -13.31
CA THR A 118 4.79 -2.42 -12.22
C THR A 118 4.72 -3.91 -12.62
N GLY A 119 4.88 -4.22 -13.89
CA GLY A 119 4.78 -5.57 -14.44
C GLY A 119 3.34 -6.02 -14.75
N VAL A 120 2.31 -5.25 -14.38
CA VAL A 120 0.91 -5.62 -14.57
C VAL A 120 0.08 -4.44 -15.10
N SER A 121 -1.04 -4.74 -15.78
CA SER A 121 -2.01 -3.72 -16.18
C SER A 121 -2.79 -3.18 -14.96
N ASN A 122 -3.19 -1.90 -15.02
CA ASN A 122 -4.03 -1.27 -13.99
C ASN A 122 -5.52 -1.63 -14.10
N GLN A 123 -5.95 -2.34 -15.14
CA GLN A 123 -7.38 -2.59 -15.41
C GLN A 123 -8.09 -3.25 -14.23
N LEU A 124 -7.47 -4.27 -13.63
CA LEU A 124 -8.01 -4.95 -12.46
C LEU A 124 -8.09 -4.01 -11.25
N ILE A 125 -7.06 -3.20 -11.03
CA ILE A 125 -6.98 -2.21 -9.95
C ILE A 125 -8.11 -1.20 -10.06
N LEU A 126 -8.31 -0.61 -11.25
CA LEU A 126 -9.36 0.38 -11.49
C LEU A 126 -10.78 -0.21 -11.35
N ASN A 127 -10.97 -1.44 -11.83
CA ASN A 127 -12.26 -2.14 -11.68
C ASN A 127 -12.56 -2.47 -10.22
N ASN A 128 -11.56 -2.88 -9.47
CA ASN A 128 -11.68 -3.20 -8.06
C ASN A 128 -11.96 -1.95 -7.19
N LEU A 129 -11.38 -0.80 -7.54
CA LEU A 129 -11.73 0.46 -6.89
C LEU A 129 -13.20 0.83 -7.12
N LYS A 130 -13.70 0.70 -8.35
CA LYS A 130 -15.12 0.90 -8.66
C LYS A 130 -16.01 -0.05 -7.85
N LEU A 131 -15.61 -1.32 -7.74
CA LEU A 131 -16.33 -2.34 -6.99
C LEU A 131 -16.42 -1.97 -5.50
N LEU A 132 -15.33 -1.58 -4.87
CA LEU A 132 -15.31 -1.13 -3.47
C LEU A 132 -16.21 0.09 -3.25
N CYS A 133 -16.18 1.07 -4.17
CA CYS A 133 -17.06 2.22 -4.12
C CYS A 133 -18.56 1.83 -4.21
N GLN A 134 -18.90 0.89 -5.09
CA GLN A 134 -20.28 0.36 -5.21
C GLN A 134 -20.75 -0.33 -3.92
N HIS A 135 -19.83 -0.96 -3.20
CA HIS A 135 -20.08 -1.60 -1.90
C HIS A 135 -19.95 -0.63 -0.70
N LYS A 136 -19.87 0.69 -0.97
CA LYS A 136 -19.82 1.74 0.07
C LYS A 136 -18.65 1.61 1.04
N ALA A 137 -17.55 1.02 0.60
CA ALA A 137 -16.31 1.01 1.36
C ALA A 137 -15.80 2.45 1.56
N ARG A 138 -15.22 2.72 2.71
CA ARG A 138 -14.52 3.99 2.98
C ARG A 138 -13.12 3.88 2.38
N ILE A 139 -12.75 4.84 1.54
CA ILE A 139 -11.53 4.77 0.74
C ILE A 139 -10.78 6.09 0.81
N GLN A 140 -9.49 6.00 1.11
CA GLN A 140 -8.51 7.03 0.86
C GLN A 140 -7.67 6.60 -0.34
N VAL A 141 -7.74 7.36 -1.43
CA VAL A 141 -6.86 7.13 -2.58
C VAL A 141 -5.49 7.71 -2.29
N ARG A 142 -4.44 6.92 -2.52
CA ARG A 142 -3.05 7.34 -2.35
C ARG A 142 -2.33 7.31 -3.68
N ILE A 143 -1.57 8.37 -3.95
CA ILE A 143 -0.84 8.53 -5.20
C ILE A 143 0.63 8.75 -4.86
N PRO A 144 1.48 7.72 -4.99
CA PRO A 144 2.93 7.90 -4.87
C PRO A 144 3.43 8.71 -6.06
N ILE A 145 4.06 9.86 -5.80
CA ILE A 145 4.58 10.75 -6.83
C ILE A 145 6.07 10.52 -7.01
N ILE A 146 6.43 10.03 -8.18
CA ILE A 146 7.80 9.77 -8.60
C ILE A 146 8.12 10.71 -9.76
N PRO A 147 8.97 11.74 -9.54
CA PRO A 147 9.29 12.72 -10.58
C PRO A 147 9.80 12.09 -11.87
N GLY A 148 9.30 12.58 -13.01
CA GLY A 148 9.68 12.07 -14.34
C GLY A 148 9.09 10.70 -14.71
N ILE A 149 8.35 10.06 -13.81
CA ILE A 149 7.73 8.75 -14.05
C ILE A 149 6.21 8.87 -14.13
N ASN A 150 5.54 9.30 -13.06
CA ASN A 150 4.08 9.38 -13.02
C ASN A 150 3.54 10.77 -12.63
N SER A 151 4.42 11.77 -12.52
CA SER A 151 4.11 13.12 -12.07
C SER A 151 3.62 14.06 -13.19
N ASP A 152 3.36 13.54 -14.39
CA ASP A 152 2.90 14.34 -15.54
C ASP A 152 1.42 14.78 -15.40
N ALA A 153 1.08 15.88 -16.06
CA ALA A 153 -0.25 16.49 -16.00
C ALA A 153 -1.35 15.54 -16.51
N ASP A 154 -1.06 14.79 -17.58
CA ASP A 154 -2.05 13.89 -18.20
C ASP A 154 -2.46 12.79 -17.23
N ASN A 155 -1.50 12.17 -16.54
CA ASN A 155 -1.78 11.16 -15.53
C ASN A 155 -2.60 11.72 -14.35
N MET A 156 -2.26 12.94 -13.89
CA MET A 156 -2.97 13.57 -12.77
C MET A 156 -4.38 14.00 -13.14
N HIS A 157 -4.60 14.58 -14.33
CA HIS A 157 -5.93 14.93 -14.80
C HIS A 157 -6.83 13.70 -15.02
N GLN A 158 -6.31 12.65 -15.66
CA GLN A 158 -7.06 11.40 -15.82
C GLN A 158 -7.39 10.76 -14.46
N THR A 159 -6.47 10.82 -13.50
CA THR A 159 -6.73 10.33 -12.14
C THR A 159 -7.83 11.15 -11.47
N ALA A 160 -7.78 12.50 -11.56
CA ALA A 160 -8.79 13.38 -10.99
C ALA A 160 -10.18 13.10 -11.60
N GLU A 161 -10.27 12.99 -12.92
CA GLU A 161 -11.52 12.64 -13.63
C GLU A 161 -12.06 11.27 -13.21
N PHE A 162 -11.19 10.27 -13.13
CA PHE A 162 -11.57 8.92 -12.72
C PHE A 162 -12.14 8.87 -11.29
N VAL A 163 -11.47 9.49 -10.32
CA VAL A 163 -11.91 9.47 -8.92
C VAL A 163 -13.13 10.37 -8.69
N ALA A 164 -13.29 11.45 -9.46
CA ALA A 164 -14.48 12.32 -9.40
C ALA A 164 -15.77 11.58 -9.78
N ALA A 165 -15.69 10.57 -10.64
CA ALA A 165 -16.83 9.74 -11.05
C ALA A 165 -17.20 8.66 -10.01
N LEU A 166 -16.44 8.53 -8.91
CA LEU A 166 -16.65 7.50 -7.90
C LEU A 166 -17.23 8.09 -6.60
N SER A 167 -18.03 7.30 -5.90
CA SER A 167 -18.58 7.66 -4.58
C SER A 167 -17.84 6.90 -3.48
N GLY A 168 -17.73 7.47 -2.27
CA GLY A 168 -17.13 6.78 -1.13
C GLY A 168 -15.62 7.03 -0.96
N ILE A 169 -15.00 7.84 -1.84
CA ILE A 169 -13.63 8.28 -1.66
C ILE A 169 -13.65 9.51 -0.73
N GLU A 170 -12.94 9.42 0.40
CA GLU A 170 -12.91 10.48 1.41
C GLU A 170 -11.96 11.62 1.01
N HIS A 171 -10.79 11.28 0.54
CA HIS A 171 -9.79 12.23 0.07
C HIS A 171 -8.69 11.54 -0.75
N ILE A 172 -7.86 12.35 -1.37
CA ILE A 172 -6.66 11.92 -2.09
C ILE A 172 -5.43 12.31 -1.25
N ALA A 173 -4.55 11.35 -0.98
CA ALA A 173 -3.25 11.59 -0.36
C ALA A 173 -2.13 11.49 -1.40
N ILE A 174 -1.39 12.56 -1.57
CA ILE A 174 -0.17 12.59 -2.38
C ILE A 174 0.97 12.09 -1.51
N LEU A 175 1.62 11.01 -1.91
CA LEU A 175 2.77 10.44 -1.23
C LEU A 175 4.06 10.83 -1.97
N PRO A 176 4.82 11.82 -1.49
CA PRO A 176 6.08 12.19 -2.13
C PRO A 176 7.05 11.01 -2.10
N PHE A 177 7.71 10.73 -3.22
CA PHE A 177 8.74 9.71 -3.30
C PHE A 177 9.84 9.94 -2.26
N HIS A 178 10.24 8.85 -1.59
CA HIS A 178 11.35 8.83 -0.65
C HIS A 178 12.30 7.68 -0.98
N ASN A 179 13.59 7.97 -0.97
CA ASN A 179 14.63 6.99 -1.30
C ASN A 179 14.90 5.97 -0.17
N SER A 180 14.01 5.82 0.80
CA SER A 180 14.14 4.91 1.95
C SER A 180 14.17 3.42 1.57
N ALA A 181 13.61 3.06 0.41
CA ALA A 181 13.63 1.69 -0.08
C ALA A 181 15.02 1.20 -0.52
N ARG A 182 15.97 2.10 -0.82
CA ARG A 182 17.33 1.78 -1.29
C ARG A 182 18.03 0.77 -0.37
N GLY A 183 17.89 0.95 0.94
CA GLY A 183 18.47 0.03 1.93
C GLY A 183 17.87 -1.39 1.89
N LYS A 184 16.58 -1.51 1.56
CA LYS A 184 15.93 -2.83 1.40
C LYS A 184 16.43 -3.56 0.17
N TYR A 185 16.53 -2.89 -0.98
CA TYR A 185 17.06 -3.47 -2.21
C TYR A 185 18.49 -3.97 -2.03
N GLY A 186 19.36 -3.16 -1.41
CA GLY A 186 20.74 -3.57 -1.11
C GLY A 186 20.84 -4.80 -0.19
N ARG A 187 19.98 -4.90 0.84
CA ARG A 187 19.92 -6.08 1.72
C ARG A 187 19.45 -7.34 0.97
N LEU A 188 18.60 -7.20 -0.03
CA LEU A 188 18.10 -8.30 -0.86
C LEU A 188 19.04 -8.63 -2.03
N GLY A 189 20.16 -7.92 -2.20
CA GLY A 189 21.05 -8.07 -3.34
C GLY A 189 20.42 -7.67 -4.68
N MET A 190 19.38 -6.82 -4.64
CA MET A 190 18.65 -6.34 -5.80
C MET A 190 19.14 -4.94 -6.19
N GLU A 191 19.14 -4.64 -7.50
CA GLU A 191 19.40 -3.30 -8.01
C GLU A 191 18.19 -2.38 -7.74
N CYS A 192 18.45 -1.20 -7.22
CA CYS A 192 17.42 -0.18 -7.00
C CYS A 192 17.33 0.72 -8.23
N LEU A 193 16.37 0.48 -9.10
CA LEU A 193 16.17 1.24 -10.34
C LEU A 193 15.80 2.73 -10.09
N SER A 194 15.43 3.09 -8.88
CA SER A 194 15.09 4.46 -8.48
C SER A 194 16.20 5.17 -7.69
N SER A 195 17.44 4.67 -7.77
CA SER A 195 18.57 5.22 -6.99
C SER A 195 18.85 6.70 -7.28
N ASP A 196 18.60 7.14 -8.53
CA ASP A 196 18.92 8.46 -9.03
C ASP A 196 17.72 9.40 -9.05
N ILE A 197 16.56 8.94 -8.58
CA ILE A 197 15.36 9.77 -8.50
C ILE A 197 15.39 10.57 -7.20
N GLU A 198 15.28 11.88 -7.34
CA GLU A 198 15.18 12.80 -6.22
C GLU A 198 13.74 12.92 -5.72
N ARG A 199 13.59 13.34 -4.46
CA ARG A 199 12.28 13.68 -3.92
C ARG A 199 11.67 14.85 -4.72
N PRO A 200 10.36 14.81 -5.03
CA PRO A 200 9.66 15.97 -5.64
C PRO A 200 9.78 17.18 -4.72
N ASP A 201 10.01 18.34 -5.31
CA ASP A 201 10.00 19.61 -4.57
C ASP A 201 8.56 20.03 -4.19
N ASP A 202 8.47 20.99 -3.28
CA ASP A 202 7.18 21.45 -2.77
C ASP A 202 6.36 22.19 -3.84
N GLU A 203 7.01 22.76 -4.88
CA GLU A 203 6.33 23.45 -5.97
C GLU A 203 5.63 22.44 -6.88
N LEU A 204 6.30 21.39 -7.30
CA LEU A 204 5.72 20.29 -8.07
C LEU A 204 4.55 19.65 -7.31
N LEU A 205 4.71 19.41 -5.99
CA LEU A 205 3.64 18.84 -5.17
C LEU A 205 2.41 19.74 -5.10
N LYS A 206 2.58 21.07 -5.01
CA LYS A 206 1.47 22.03 -5.07
C LYS A 206 0.76 22.04 -6.42
N ILE A 207 1.52 21.96 -7.51
CA ILE A 207 0.97 21.88 -8.86
C ILE A 207 0.13 20.60 -9.02
N ILE A 208 0.67 19.45 -8.60
CA ILE A 208 -0.03 18.16 -8.63
C ILE A 208 -1.30 18.21 -7.76
N ALA A 209 -1.21 18.79 -6.56
CA ALA A 209 -2.36 18.96 -5.70
C ALA A 209 -3.47 19.81 -6.36
N ALA A 210 -3.10 20.84 -7.09
CA ALA A 210 -4.06 21.68 -7.84
C ALA A 210 -4.73 20.89 -8.98
N TRP A 211 -3.99 20.04 -9.71
CA TRP A 211 -4.58 19.18 -10.74
C TRP A 211 -5.55 18.17 -10.15
N LEU A 212 -5.16 17.50 -9.06
CA LEU A 212 -6.00 16.48 -8.40
C LEU A 212 -7.23 17.10 -7.71
N ALA A 213 -7.15 18.33 -7.23
CA ALA A 213 -8.28 19.07 -6.63
C ALA A 213 -9.43 19.31 -7.61
N GLN A 214 -9.20 19.20 -8.93
CA GLN A 214 -10.25 19.26 -9.95
C GLN A 214 -11.26 18.12 -9.83
N SER A 215 -10.91 17.04 -9.13
CA SER A 215 -11.84 15.96 -8.77
C SER A 215 -12.97 16.40 -7.83
N GLY A 216 -12.85 17.56 -7.18
CA GLY A 216 -13.76 18.00 -6.11
C GLY A 216 -13.51 17.35 -4.76
N LEU A 217 -12.56 16.44 -4.65
CA LEU A 217 -12.18 15.77 -3.40
C LEU A 217 -11.10 16.59 -2.65
N PRO A 218 -11.06 16.52 -1.30
CA PRO A 218 -9.95 17.06 -0.53
C PRO A 218 -8.63 16.37 -0.93
N VAL A 219 -7.56 17.17 -1.09
CA VAL A 219 -6.22 16.67 -1.42
C VAL A 219 -5.28 17.00 -0.28
N LYS A 220 -4.51 16.02 0.20
CA LYS A 220 -3.51 16.14 1.26
C LYS A 220 -2.13 15.76 0.72
N ILE A 221 -1.09 16.44 1.16
CA ILE A 221 0.30 16.09 0.87
C ILE A 221 0.86 15.39 2.13
N GLY A 222 1.30 14.16 1.97
CA GLY A 222 1.63 13.26 3.06
C GLY A 222 0.49 12.27 3.37
N GLY A 223 0.79 11.22 4.10
CA GLY A 223 -0.14 10.17 4.52
C GLY A 223 -0.12 9.98 6.03
#